data_e58ab46eb799f4e94ec311768a769782
#
_entry.id   e58ab46eb799f4e94ec311768a769782
#
_cell.length_a   1.000
_cell.length_b   1.000
_cell.length_c   1.000
_cell.angle_alpha   90.00
_cell.angle_beta   90.00
_cell.angle_gamma   90.00
#
_symmetry.space_group_name_H-M   'P 1'
#
loop_
_entity.id
_entity.type
_entity.pdbx_description
1 polymer ?
#
loop_
_entity_poly.entity_id
_entity_poly.type
_entity_poly.pdbx_seq_one_letter_code
_entity_poly.pdbx_strand_id
1 'polypeptide(L)'
;KAISSGSLRGARGNSGVILSQLLRGFTKGTKGHKEMDAVVIAAAMEKAVETAYKAVMKPKEGTILTVAREAAVKAAEIAEESANLELFFRAIFEHAEKTLARTPEMLPVLKEAGVVDSGGQGLLEVFRGAFDGYLGKEIDYSAFEKVSSGPAVTRISQQAEADIKFGYCTEFIILL
;
A
#
# COMPACT_ATOMS: atom_id res chain seq x y z
N LYS A 1 -4.76 -17.58 0.41
CA LYS A 1 -4.95 -17.87 -1.04
C LYS A 1 -5.99 -16.94 -1.65
N ALA A 2 -7.18 -16.76 -1.02
CA ALA A 2 -8.25 -15.89 -1.51
C ALA A 2 -7.78 -14.43 -1.67
N ILE A 3 -7.14 -13.84 -0.66
CA ILE A 3 -6.62 -12.46 -0.68
C ILE A 3 -5.62 -12.27 -1.84
N SER A 4 -4.62 -13.13 -1.95
CA SER A 4 -3.59 -13.04 -2.99
C SER A 4 -4.16 -13.18 -4.41
N SER A 5 -5.11 -14.08 -4.61
CA SER A 5 -5.71 -14.30 -5.92
C SER A 5 -6.77 -13.25 -6.26
N GLY A 6 -7.57 -12.83 -5.26
CA GLY A 6 -8.62 -11.83 -5.42
C GLY A 6 -8.06 -10.45 -5.70
N SER A 7 -7.04 -10.02 -4.93
CA SER A 7 -6.40 -8.72 -5.11
C SER A 7 -5.76 -8.57 -6.50
N LEU A 8 -5.12 -9.62 -7.01
CA LEU A 8 -4.51 -9.59 -8.34
C LEU A 8 -5.57 -9.44 -9.46
N ARG A 9 -6.70 -10.16 -9.35
CA ARG A 9 -7.79 -10.04 -10.35
C ARG A 9 -8.48 -8.69 -10.29
N GLY A 10 -8.60 -8.10 -9.09
CA GLY A 10 -9.21 -6.78 -8.88
C GLY A 10 -8.27 -5.61 -9.11
N ALA A 11 -6.97 -5.84 -9.27
CA ALA A 11 -5.99 -4.79 -9.43
C ALA A 11 -6.28 -3.91 -10.66
N ARG A 12 -6.19 -2.59 -10.45
CA ARG A 12 -6.32 -1.58 -11.50
C ARG A 12 -5.22 -0.54 -11.29
N GLY A 13 -4.56 -0.16 -12.38
CA GLY A 13 -3.46 0.80 -12.35
C GLY A 13 -2.23 0.31 -11.57
N ASN A 14 -1.20 1.14 -11.52
CA ASN A 14 0.09 0.79 -10.90
C ASN A 14 -0.04 0.51 -9.40
N SER A 15 -0.78 1.34 -8.67
CA SER A 15 -0.97 1.18 -7.21
C SER A 15 -1.71 -0.12 -6.88
N GLY A 16 -2.74 -0.47 -7.67
CA GLY A 16 -3.46 -1.74 -7.50
C GLY A 16 -2.57 -2.96 -7.74
N VAL A 17 -1.71 -2.91 -8.76
CA VAL A 17 -0.74 -3.97 -9.03
C VAL A 17 0.26 -4.10 -7.87
N ILE A 18 0.84 -3.00 -7.40
CA ILE A 18 1.80 -3.01 -6.29
C ILE A 18 1.14 -3.57 -5.02
N LEU A 19 -0.05 -3.09 -4.66
CA LEU A 19 -0.79 -3.62 -3.51
C LEU A 19 -1.04 -5.12 -3.63
N SER A 20 -1.42 -5.59 -4.83
CA SER A 20 -1.63 -7.03 -5.06
C SER A 20 -0.35 -7.85 -4.86
N GLN A 21 0.82 -7.31 -5.22
CA GLN A 21 2.11 -7.97 -5.00
C GLN A 21 2.53 -7.95 -3.53
N LEU A 22 2.26 -6.87 -2.80
CA LEU A 22 2.44 -6.81 -1.34
C LEU A 22 1.61 -7.91 -0.66
N LEU A 23 0.32 -7.99 -0.96
CA LEU A 23 -0.57 -9.03 -0.42
C LEU A 23 -0.14 -10.45 -0.82
N ARG A 24 0.36 -10.62 -2.04
CA ARG A 24 0.88 -11.91 -2.52
C ARG A 24 2.14 -12.33 -1.76
N GLY A 25 3.07 -11.39 -1.56
CA GLY A 25 4.30 -11.64 -0.80
C GLY A 25 4.00 -11.95 0.66
N PHE A 26 3.12 -11.18 1.30
CA PHE A 26 2.66 -11.45 2.65
C PHE A 26 2.05 -12.85 2.80
N THR A 27 1.16 -13.23 1.88
CA THR A 27 0.55 -14.58 1.88
C THR A 27 1.58 -15.69 1.71
N LYS A 28 2.68 -15.44 0.99
CA LYS A 28 3.79 -16.40 0.88
C LYS A 28 4.57 -16.50 2.18
N GLY A 29 4.82 -15.37 2.84
CA GLY A 29 5.55 -15.32 4.11
C GLY A 29 4.81 -16.00 5.25
N THR A 30 3.48 -15.93 5.26
CA THR A 30 2.65 -16.60 6.28
C THR A 30 2.34 -18.07 5.98
N LYS A 31 2.77 -18.60 4.83
CA LYS A 31 2.44 -19.96 4.42
C LYS A 31 3.10 -21.00 5.34
N GLY A 32 2.30 -21.90 5.89
CA GLY A 32 2.76 -22.99 6.76
C GLY A 32 2.70 -22.64 8.26
N HIS A 33 2.48 -21.40 8.62
CA HIS A 33 2.27 -21.00 10.00
C HIS A 33 0.79 -21.16 10.38
N LYS A 34 0.55 -21.80 11.53
CA LYS A 34 -0.81 -21.94 12.10
C LYS A 34 -1.19 -20.73 12.95
N GLU A 35 -0.20 -20.11 13.56
CA GLU A 35 -0.32 -18.90 14.39
C GLU A 35 0.62 -17.84 13.84
N MET A 36 0.27 -16.58 14.05
CA MET A 36 1.04 -15.44 13.59
C MET A 36 1.42 -14.60 14.81
N ASP A 37 2.65 -14.69 15.23
CA ASP A 37 3.27 -13.78 16.19
C ASP A 37 3.95 -12.59 15.47
N ALA A 38 4.55 -11.69 16.24
CA ALA A 38 5.22 -10.51 15.72
C ALA A 38 6.36 -10.88 14.75
N VAL A 39 7.11 -11.95 15.04
CA VAL A 39 8.24 -12.41 14.22
C VAL A 39 7.77 -12.93 12.86
N VAL A 40 6.73 -13.76 12.85
CA VAL A 40 6.13 -14.28 11.61
C VAL A 40 5.52 -13.15 10.77
N ILE A 41 4.87 -12.18 11.43
CA ILE A 41 4.28 -11.02 10.73
C ILE A 41 5.39 -10.15 10.13
N ALA A 42 6.45 -9.84 10.86
CA ALA A 42 7.58 -9.06 10.36
C ALA A 42 8.24 -9.73 9.14
N ALA A 43 8.55 -11.01 9.23
CA ALA A 43 9.10 -11.78 8.10
C ALA A 43 8.15 -11.81 6.89
N ALA A 44 6.83 -11.89 7.12
CA ALA A 44 5.85 -11.83 6.06
C ALA A 44 5.75 -10.43 5.42
N MET A 45 5.93 -9.35 6.19
CA MET A 45 6.00 -7.98 5.67
C MET A 45 7.27 -7.77 4.84
N GLU A 46 8.42 -8.25 5.25
CA GLU A 46 9.65 -8.23 4.45
C GLU A 46 9.45 -8.97 3.11
N LYS A 47 8.82 -10.15 3.16
CA LYS A 47 8.51 -10.92 1.95
C LYS A 47 7.51 -10.22 1.04
N ALA A 48 6.57 -9.47 1.60
CA ALA A 48 5.66 -8.61 0.86
C ALA A 48 6.42 -7.53 0.07
N VAL A 49 7.30 -6.81 0.75
CA VAL A 49 8.14 -5.75 0.16
C VAL A 49 9.04 -6.31 -0.93
N GLU A 50 9.78 -7.39 -0.67
CA GLU A 50 10.62 -8.07 -1.67
C GLU A 50 9.83 -8.42 -2.94
N THR A 51 8.63 -8.96 -2.77
CA THR A 51 7.77 -9.38 -3.90
C THR A 51 7.30 -8.17 -4.70
N ALA A 52 6.92 -7.08 -4.04
CA ALA A 52 6.46 -5.87 -4.69
C ALA A 52 7.59 -5.13 -5.44
N TYR A 53 8.78 -5.00 -4.83
CA TYR A 53 9.94 -4.40 -5.49
C TYR A 53 10.37 -5.18 -6.75
N LYS A 54 10.32 -6.52 -6.72
CA LYS A 54 10.61 -7.36 -7.89
C LYS A 54 9.62 -7.20 -9.04
N ALA A 55 8.40 -6.76 -8.75
CA ALA A 55 7.36 -6.56 -9.76
C ALA A 55 7.45 -5.19 -10.45
N VAL A 56 8.27 -4.27 -9.94
CA VAL A 56 8.42 -2.92 -10.48
C VAL A 56 9.79 -2.76 -11.11
N MET A 57 9.86 -2.49 -12.41
CA MET A 57 11.13 -2.37 -13.15
C MET A 57 12.00 -1.21 -12.66
N LYS A 58 11.38 -0.08 -12.26
CA LYS A 58 12.07 1.12 -11.78
C LYS A 58 11.37 1.66 -10.55
N PRO A 59 11.60 1.06 -9.36
CA PRO A 59 10.98 1.55 -8.13
C PRO A 59 11.48 2.96 -7.82
N LYS A 60 10.54 3.83 -7.42
CA LYS A 60 10.84 5.22 -7.02
C LYS A 60 10.63 5.35 -5.52
N GLU A 61 11.56 6.06 -4.87
CA GLU A 61 11.39 6.44 -3.46
C GLU A 61 10.33 7.54 -3.32
N GLY A 62 9.75 7.63 -2.11
CA GLY A 62 8.63 8.53 -1.85
C GLY A 62 7.28 8.02 -2.36
N THR A 63 7.14 6.71 -2.56
CA THR A 63 5.92 6.06 -3.05
C THR A 63 5.40 5.01 -2.07
N ILE A 64 4.27 4.38 -2.38
CA ILE A 64 3.71 3.22 -1.65
C ILE A 64 4.78 2.17 -1.31
N LEU A 65 5.78 1.96 -2.18
CA LEU A 65 6.86 1.02 -1.93
C LEU A 65 7.74 1.44 -0.76
N THR A 66 8.05 2.74 -0.66
CA THR A 66 8.84 3.29 0.44
C THR A 66 8.08 3.14 1.77
N VAL A 67 6.79 3.49 1.79
CA VAL A 67 5.96 3.34 2.99
C VAL A 67 5.88 1.88 3.43
N ALA A 68 5.68 0.95 2.49
CA ALA A 68 5.65 -0.48 2.77
C ALA A 68 6.99 -1.00 3.31
N ARG A 69 8.11 -0.55 2.72
CA ARG A 69 9.46 -0.94 3.16
C ARG A 69 9.74 -0.47 4.58
N GLU A 70 9.50 0.80 4.86
CA GLU A 70 9.77 1.37 6.18
C GLU A 70 8.88 0.74 7.27
N ALA A 71 7.62 0.41 6.93
CA ALA A 71 6.75 -0.37 7.81
C ALA A 71 7.34 -1.76 8.12
N ALA A 72 7.87 -2.45 7.11
CA ALA A 72 8.49 -3.77 7.28
C ALA A 72 9.81 -3.70 8.07
N VAL A 73 10.64 -2.68 7.83
CA VAL A 73 11.87 -2.43 8.60
C VAL A 73 11.52 -2.22 10.08
N LYS A 74 10.52 -1.37 10.36
CA LYS A 74 10.09 -1.14 11.75
C LYS A 74 9.55 -2.41 12.39
N ALA A 75 8.77 -3.20 11.66
CA ALA A 75 8.29 -4.49 12.14
C ALA A 75 9.44 -5.42 12.53
N ALA A 76 10.47 -5.54 11.68
CA ALA A 76 11.64 -6.38 11.95
C ALA A 76 12.43 -5.92 13.17
N GLU A 77 12.61 -4.59 13.34
CA GLU A 77 13.33 -4.02 14.49
C GLU A 77 12.71 -4.39 15.83
N ILE A 78 11.37 -4.43 15.91
CA ILE A 78 10.67 -4.59 17.20
C ILE A 78 10.07 -5.98 17.40
N ALA A 79 10.18 -6.88 16.43
CA ALA A 79 9.47 -8.17 16.42
C ALA A 79 9.84 -9.05 17.61
N GLU A 80 11.13 -9.17 17.93
CA GLU A 80 11.62 -10.08 18.98
C GLU A 80 11.24 -9.59 20.39
N GLU A 81 11.09 -8.28 20.58
CA GLU A 81 10.76 -7.65 21.86
C GLU A 81 9.25 -7.49 22.08
N SER A 82 8.44 -7.72 21.03
CA SER A 82 7.02 -7.43 21.04
C SER A 82 6.18 -8.64 21.44
N ALA A 83 5.86 -8.76 22.71
CA ALA A 83 4.91 -9.76 23.22
C ALA A 83 3.42 -9.40 22.94
N ASN A 84 3.13 -8.12 22.67
CA ASN A 84 1.77 -7.61 22.44
C ASN A 84 1.61 -7.13 21.00
N LEU A 85 0.80 -7.83 20.22
CA LEU A 85 0.55 -7.51 18.81
C LEU A 85 -0.13 -6.14 18.62
N GLU A 86 -0.95 -5.68 19.56
CA GLU A 86 -1.56 -4.36 19.45
C GLU A 86 -0.49 -3.26 19.51
N LEU A 87 0.42 -3.32 20.48
CA LEU A 87 1.53 -2.37 20.59
C LEU A 87 2.47 -2.47 19.39
N PHE A 88 2.73 -3.68 18.93
CA PHE A 88 3.51 -3.94 17.72
C PHE A 88 2.92 -3.23 16.50
N PHE A 89 1.65 -3.41 16.21
CA PHE A 89 1.00 -2.74 15.08
C PHE A 89 0.95 -1.23 15.24
N ARG A 90 0.67 -0.70 16.43
CA ARG A 90 0.66 0.74 16.69
C ARG A 90 2.01 1.39 16.37
N ALA A 91 3.10 0.78 16.79
CA ALA A 91 4.45 1.28 16.52
C ALA A 91 4.78 1.28 15.01
N ILE A 92 4.36 0.24 14.28
CA ILE A 92 4.51 0.15 12.82
C ILE A 92 3.71 1.26 12.13
N PHE A 93 2.44 1.47 12.53
CA PHE A 93 1.59 2.51 11.96
C PHE A 93 2.19 3.90 12.16
N GLU A 94 2.59 4.22 13.39
CA GLU A 94 3.20 5.52 13.69
C GLU A 94 4.46 5.77 12.84
N HIS A 95 5.29 4.76 12.65
CA HIS A 95 6.47 4.87 11.80
C HIS A 95 6.11 5.04 10.32
N ALA A 96 5.13 4.29 9.84
CA ALA A 96 4.67 4.38 8.45
C ALA A 96 3.96 5.72 8.15
N GLU A 97 3.20 6.29 9.09
CA GLU A 97 2.62 7.63 8.98
C GLU A 97 3.70 8.72 8.90
N LYS A 98 4.73 8.63 9.73
CA LYS A 98 5.89 9.55 9.66
C LYS A 98 6.60 9.44 8.31
N THR A 99 6.74 8.23 7.78
CA THR A 99 7.33 8.00 6.46
C THR A 99 6.45 8.59 5.35
N LEU A 100 5.13 8.38 5.42
CA LEU A 100 4.19 8.96 4.46
C LEU A 100 4.28 10.48 4.43
N ALA A 101 4.32 11.12 5.60
CA ALA A 101 4.46 12.59 5.70
C ALA A 101 5.74 13.13 5.04
N ARG A 102 6.79 12.30 4.94
CA ARG A 102 8.07 12.65 4.32
C ARG A 102 8.16 12.32 2.83
N THR A 103 7.16 11.69 2.24
CA THR A 103 7.17 11.35 0.79
C THR A 103 7.37 12.55 -0.12
N PRO A 104 6.86 13.78 0.18
CA PRO A 104 7.15 14.97 -0.63
C PRO A 104 8.63 15.38 -0.64
N GLU A 105 9.38 15.03 0.40
CA GLU A 105 10.83 15.31 0.45
C GLU A 105 11.64 14.37 -0.46
N MET A 106 11.09 13.19 -0.76
CA MET A 106 11.73 12.14 -1.55
C MET A 106 11.37 12.21 -3.03
N LEU A 107 10.19 12.74 -3.37
CA LEU A 107 9.68 12.78 -4.74
C LEU A 107 9.25 14.20 -5.12
N PRO A 108 10.03 14.90 -5.98
CA PRO A 108 9.82 16.32 -6.30
C PRO A 108 8.40 16.67 -6.75
N VAL A 109 7.75 15.82 -7.54
CA VAL A 109 6.38 16.05 -8.02
C VAL A 109 5.37 16.13 -6.88
N LEU A 110 5.56 15.40 -5.78
CA LEU A 110 4.71 15.47 -4.60
C LEU A 110 4.94 16.78 -3.83
N LYS A 111 6.20 17.22 -3.77
CA LYS A 111 6.57 18.50 -3.14
C LYS A 111 5.97 19.68 -3.89
N GLU A 112 6.05 19.68 -5.21
CA GLU A 112 5.46 20.70 -6.08
C GLU A 112 3.94 20.75 -5.95
N ALA A 113 3.28 19.58 -5.84
CA ALA A 113 1.84 19.48 -5.66
C ALA A 113 1.38 19.74 -4.21
N GLY A 114 2.28 19.80 -3.23
CA GLY A 114 1.97 19.99 -1.81
C GLY A 114 1.18 18.85 -1.19
N VAL A 115 1.39 17.60 -1.69
CA VAL A 115 0.65 16.40 -1.26
C VAL A 115 1.59 15.26 -0.90
N VAL A 116 1.09 14.32 -0.07
CA VAL A 116 1.75 13.04 0.19
C VAL A 116 1.43 12.03 -0.91
N ASP A 117 2.17 10.90 -0.94
CA ASP A 117 1.88 9.83 -1.89
C ASP A 117 0.52 9.18 -1.62
N SER A 118 -0.38 9.27 -2.58
CA SER A 118 -1.74 8.73 -2.48
C SER A 118 -1.77 7.21 -2.37
N GLY A 119 -0.80 6.53 -2.99
CA GLY A 119 -0.64 5.08 -2.89
C GLY A 119 -0.23 4.65 -1.48
N GLY A 120 0.72 5.38 -0.87
CA GLY A 120 1.14 5.18 0.51
C GLY A 120 0.00 5.46 1.50
N GLN A 121 -0.76 6.54 1.29
CA GLN A 121 -1.94 6.83 2.09
C GLN A 121 -2.96 5.69 2.01
N GLY A 122 -3.27 5.21 0.80
CA GLY A 122 -4.19 4.10 0.60
C GLY A 122 -3.71 2.81 1.26
N LEU A 123 -2.40 2.53 1.25
CA LEU A 123 -1.82 1.38 1.96
C LEU A 123 -2.05 1.46 3.47
N LEU A 124 -1.87 2.64 4.07
CA LEU A 124 -2.11 2.85 5.50
C LEU A 124 -3.58 2.66 5.85
N GLU A 125 -4.51 3.11 5.01
CA GLU A 125 -5.94 2.87 5.24
C GLU A 125 -6.30 1.37 5.18
N VAL A 126 -5.69 0.60 4.26
CA VAL A 126 -5.85 -0.86 4.21
C VAL A 126 -5.31 -1.51 5.49
N PHE A 127 -4.14 -1.09 5.97
CA PHE A 127 -3.57 -1.61 7.21
C PHE A 127 -4.42 -1.24 8.43
N ARG A 128 -4.89 0.01 8.48
CA ARG A 128 -5.77 0.48 9.57
C ARG A 128 -7.06 -0.34 9.63
N GLY A 129 -7.70 -0.57 8.48
CA GLY A 129 -8.89 -1.42 8.41
C GLY A 129 -8.63 -2.86 8.85
N ALA A 130 -7.48 -3.44 8.48
CA ALA A 130 -7.09 -4.77 8.92
C ALA A 130 -6.85 -4.83 10.44
N PHE A 131 -6.24 -3.79 11.01
CA PHE A 131 -6.01 -3.68 12.44
C PHE A 131 -7.30 -3.47 13.23
N ASP A 132 -8.21 -2.64 12.72
CA ASP A 132 -9.54 -2.45 13.32
C ASP A 132 -10.33 -3.77 13.34
N GLY A 133 -10.24 -4.56 12.26
CA GLY A 133 -10.80 -5.91 12.22
C GLY A 133 -10.16 -6.87 13.24
N TYR A 134 -8.84 -6.78 13.44
CA TYR A 134 -8.13 -7.54 14.47
C TYR A 134 -8.60 -7.18 15.88
N LEU A 135 -8.89 -5.90 16.15
CA LEU A 135 -9.43 -5.41 17.42
C LEU A 135 -10.93 -5.74 17.62
N GLY A 136 -11.57 -6.36 16.64
CA GLY A 136 -12.99 -6.70 16.69
C GLY A 136 -13.93 -5.50 16.55
N LYS A 137 -13.47 -4.39 15.97
CA LYS A 137 -14.34 -3.24 15.71
C LYS A 137 -15.34 -3.57 14.61
N GLU A 138 -16.59 -3.17 14.81
CA GLU A 138 -17.61 -3.30 13.78
C GLU A 138 -17.31 -2.37 12.59
N ILE A 139 -17.44 -2.92 11.38
CA ILE A 139 -17.25 -2.15 10.16
C ILE A 139 -18.62 -1.61 9.74
N ASP A 140 -18.74 -0.30 9.68
CA ASP A 140 -19.91 0.37 9.12
C ASP A 140 -19.90 0.31 7.59
N TYR A 141 -20.64 -0.64 7.03
CA TYR A 141 -20.77 -0.82 5.59
C TYR A 141 -21.64 0.26 4.92
N SER A 142 -22.41 1.04 5.67
CA SER A 142 -23.30 2.08 5.12
C SER A 142 -22.54 3.17 4.36
N ALA A 143 -21.28 3.42 4.73
CA ALA A 143 -20.40 4.33 4.02
C ALA A 143 -20.05 3.86 2.60
N PHE A 144 -20.04 2.55 2.34
CA PHE A 144 -19.71 1.97 1.03
C PHE A 144 -20.89 1.98 0.06
N GLU A 145 -22.12 1.93 0.54
CA GLU A 145 -23.32 2.00 -0.30
C GLU A 145 -23.49 3.37 -0.95
N LYS A 146 -22.97 4.44 -0.32
CA LYS A 146 -23.04 5.82 -0.84
C LYS A 146 -22.00 6.13 -1.93
N VAL A 147 -20.91 5.36 -2.02
CA VAL A 147 -19.81 5.61 -2.97
C VAL A 147 -20.09 5.03 -4.37
N SER A 148 -21.03 4.10 -4.49
CA SER A 148 -21.34 3.43 -5.77
C SER A 148 -22.17 4.27 -6.75
N SER A 149 -22.62 5.48 -6.39
CA SER A 149 -23.59 6.24 -7.19
C SER A 149 -23.11 7.61 -7.71
N GLY A 150 -21.82 7.92 -7.63
CA GLY A 150 -21.27 9.20 -8.16
C GLY A 150 -20.12 8.98 -9.15
N PRO A 151 -20.08 9.71 -10.29
CA PRO A 151 -18.90 9.70 -11.14
C PRO A 151 -17.72 10.30 -10.35
N ALA A 152 -16.62 9.56 -10.29
CA ALA A 152 -15.35 10.07 -9.74
C ALA A 152 -14.85 11.19 -10.67
N VAL A 153 -15.24 12.43 -10.38
CA VAL A 153 -14.70 13.60 -11.08
C VAL A 153 -13.34 13.90 -10.48
N THR A 154 -12.31 13.33 -11.08
CA THR A 154 -10.95 13.79 -10.85
C THR A 154 -10.85 15.20 -11.42
N ARG A 155 -10.90 16.22 -10.57
CA ARG A 155 -10.55 17.58 -10.98
C ARG A 155 -9.05 17.62 -11.25
N ILE A 156 -8.67 17.38 -12.47
CA ILE A 156 -7.36 17.76 -12.98
C ILE A 156 -7.34 19.29 -12.91
N SER A 157 -6.35 19.86 -12.23
CA SER A 157 -6.23 21.33 -12.18
C SER A 157 -6.11 21.84 -13.60
N GLN A 158 -6.77 22.95 -13.92
CA GLN A 158 -6.73 23.58 -15.26
C GLN A 158 -5.30 23.89 -15.73
N GLN A 159 -4.35 24.01 -14.81
CA GLN A 159 -2.92 24.20 -15.10
C GLN A 159 -2.25 22.95 -15.65
N ALA A 160 -2.67 21.75 -15.24
CA ALA A 160 -2.12 20.50 -15.79
C ALA A 160 -2.62 20.21 -17.21
N GLU A 161 -3.81 20.74 -17.60
CA GLU A 161 -4.30 20.64 -18.99
C GLU A 161 -3.53 21.53 -19.97
N ALA A 162 -2.98 22.65 -19.53
CA ALA A 162 -2.28 23.61 -20.37
C ALA A 162 -0.92 23.07 -20.88
N ASP A 163 -0.29 22.12 -20.18
CA ASP A 163 1.03 21.58 -20.52
C ASP A 163 0.98 20.24 -21.29
N ILE A 164 -0.20 19.68 -21.53
CA ILE A 164 -0.34 18.41 -22.27
C ILE A 164 -0.19 18.66 -23.76
N LYS A 165 1.01 18.43 -24.30
CA LYS A 165 1.27 18.49 -25.75
C LYS A 165 0.58 17.39 -26.56
N PHE A 166 0.33 16.23 -25.96
CA PHE A 166 -0.32 15.06 -26.60
C PHE A 166 -1.35 14.48 -25.62
N GLY A 167 -2.63 14.52 -26.00
CA GLY A 167 -3.77 14.13 -25.15
C GLY A 167 -3.99 12.62 -24.99
N TYR A 168 -3.11 11.76 -25.55
CA TYR A 168 -3.29 10.32 -25.57
C TYR A 168 -2.03 9.59 -25.12
N CYS A 169 -2.21 8.58 -24.23
CA CYS A 169 -1.21 7.56 -23.94
C CYS A 169 -1.68 6.26 -24.60
N THR A 170 -0.89 5.72 -25.52
CA THR A 170 -1.20 4.49 -26.24
C THR A 170 -0.22 3.39 -25.86
N GLU A 171 -0.73 2.27 -25.36
CA GLU A 171 0.05 1.06 -25.07
C GLU A 171 -0.35 -0.04 -26.06
N PHE A 172 0.65 -0.78 -26.56
CA PHE A 172 0.46 -1.93 -27.43
C PHE A 172 0.96 -3.20 -26.77
N ILE A 173 0.16 -4.25 -26.80
CA ILE A 173 0.57 -5.61 -26.47
C ILE A 173 0.72 -6.37 -27.79
N ILE A 174 1.95 -6.77 -28.11
CA ILE A 174 2.24 -7.63 -29.27
C ILE A 174 2.37 -9.06 -28.72
N LEU A 175 1.44 -9.92 -29.15
CA LEU A 175 1.55 -11.37 -28.93
C LEU A 175 2.30 -11.95 -30.12
N LEU A 176 3.49 -12.47 -29.88
CA LEU A 176 4.29 -13.21 -30.86
C LEU A 176 4.04 -14.68 -30.75
#